data_b8f0faa37d383a7273f17829542f117c
#
_entry.id   b8f0faa37d383a7273f17829542f117c
#
_cell.length_a   1.000
_cell.length_b   1.000
_cell.length_c   1.000
_cell.angle_alpha   90.00
_cell.angle_beta   90.00
_cell.angle_gamma   90.00
#
_symmetry.space_group_name_H-M   'P 1'
#
loop_
_entity.id
_entity.type
_entity.pdbx_description
1 polymer ?
#
loop_
_entity_poly.entity_id
_entity_poly.type
_entity_poly.pdbx_seq_one_letter_code
_entity_poly.pdbx_strand_id
1 'polypeptide(L)'
;MLFFNLNKTEETKTSLKKFRKDINGLRAVAVLSVLLFHICSFNSLNDTKWSFSLGGGYVGVDIFFVISGFLMTAIIIKSLNSGNFSVLNFWKRRAKRICPALFVAVVLFYIIGYLLLVNVSEFYEYNKEATAALGFISNFRFAKDEGYFAVDSMSKMLLHTWSLSLEWQFYVIYPVLLWALKKFLGISYIKFAVLFLFVASLISAFIFTEEKNYYMLYTRAWELLAGGIVYLFPVNKLVSLSINYKRVLEVLGLILICSIFVRENNTVWTASLVMPSVIGTMLIIACASEKSILGFGFFQYLGKISYSLYIYHWLVLSIFSRINLTNNLYITGTVILLLSMASFHFIESSRNYGWKFLILYFAMAGLTVYTVDQHGFKNRYDQDLIPPMGAEGSSDFEPQVNSKGTPKVAVLGDSHARQYWKFFKDNNIDAAFFISSASYCFNDFNCRFTKPMFKDLIEQKYGSLGNFAKARQKFLDNLNDDTAVIIAQRFTLYFENDINDWIQECKQNPSLYENPQNSLLDKDLGSLFNKNKGSSPNLWLTKILYLILLYQ
;
A
#
# COMPACT_ATOMS: atom_id res chain seq x y z
N MET A 1 38.19 19.29 27.25
CA MET A 1 38.33 18.43 28.45
C MET A 1 37.09 18.63 29.33
N LEU A 2 36.03 17.85 29.12
CA LEU A 2 34.79 17.85 29.92
C LEU A 2 34.41 16.39 30.09
N PHE A 3 34.98 15.77 31.14
CA PHE A 3 34.62 14.46 31.64
C PHE A 3 33.26 14.57 32.31
N PHE A 4 32.19 14.04 31.69
CA PHE A 4 30.90 13.86 32.37
C PHE A 4 30.93 12.56 33.19
N ASN A 5 30.91 12.74 34.49
CA ASN A 5 30.86 11.73 35.51
C ASN A 5 29.55 10.88 35.39
N LEU A 6 29.68 9.58 35.09
CA LEU A 6 28.59 8.60 34.89
C LEU A 6 27.96 8.11 36.21
N ASN A 7 28.18 8.75 37.35
CA ASN A 7 27.78 8.27 38.68
C ASN A 7 26.52 8.91 39.30
N LYS A 8 25.66 9.55 38.50
CA LYS A 8 24.32 9.97 38.99
C LYS A 8 23.21 9.14 38.37
N THR A 9 23.16 7.85 38.69
CA THR A 9 22.23 6.88 38.06
C THR A 9 21.10 6.39 38.96
N GLU A 10 20.92 6.89 40.17
CA GLU A 10 19.83 6.38 41.06
C GLU A 10 18.46 7.03 40.80
N GLU A 11 18.42 8.32 40.44
CA GLU A 11 17.14 8.99 40.14
C GLU A 11 16.53 8.56 38.79
N THR A 12 17.38 8.17 37.81
CA THR A 12 16.88 7.60 36.54
C THR A 12 16.37 6.16 36.68
N LYS A 13 16.80 5.40 37.69
CA LYS A 13 16.32 4.02 37.94
C LYS A 13 14.87 3.96 38.43
N THR A 14 14.36 4.99 39.09
CA THR A 14 12.98 5.08 39.56
C THR A 14 11.99 5.44 38.46
N SER A 15 12.40 6.19 37.44
CA SER A 15 11.49 6.63 36.35
C SER A 15 11.11 5.53 35.35
N LEU A 16 11.95 4.51 35.18
CA LEU A 16 11.69 3.39 34.25
C LEU A 16 10.76 2.28 34.80
N LYS A 17 10.42 2.32 36.08
CA LYS A 17 9.41 1.44 36.70
C LYS A 17 7.99 1.97 36.54
N LYS A 18 7.80 3.24 36.23
CA LYS A 18 6.48 3.87 36.12
C LYS A 18 5.96 3.71 34.68
N PHE A 19 4.73 3.23 34.54
CA PHE A 19 4.06 3.09 33.24
C PHE A 19 3.95 4.47 32.56
N ARG A 20 4.51 4.63 31.35
CA ARG A 20 4.54 5.87 30.57
C ARG A 20 3.18 6.09 29.91
N LYS A 21 2.30 6.85 30.61
CA LYS A 21 0.94 7.19 30.13
C LYS A 21 0.95 8.04 28.85
N ASP A 22 1.92 8.93 28.70
CA ASP A 22 2.14 9.76 27.51
C ASP A 22 2.40 8.89 26.26
N ILE A 23 3.30 7.91 26.35
CA ILE A 23 3.59 6.99 25.22
C ILE A 23 2.38 6.14 24.89
N ASN A 24 1.66 5.64 25.90
CA ASN A 24 0.46 4.86 25.63
C ASN A 24 -0.66 5.69 25.01
N GLY A 25 -0.79 6.98 25.42
CA GLY A 25 -1.73 7.88 24.80
C GLY A 25 -1.33 8.30 23.38
N LEU A 26 -0.03 8.47 23.09
CA LEU A 26 0.46 8.67 21.72
C LEU A 26 0.11 7.49 20.79
N ARG A 27 0.15 6.24 21.30
CA ARG A 27 -0.31 5.07 20.54
C ARG A 27 -1.79 5.14 20.20
N ALA A 28 -2.61 5.73 21.10
CA ALA A 28 -4.03 5.96 20.82
C ALA A 28 -4.22 7.02 19.72
N VAL A 29 -3.49 8.13 19.79
CA VAL A 29 -3.49 9.17 18.74
C VAL A 29 -3.08 8.55 17.40
N ALA A 30 -2.00 7.79 17.36
CA ALA A 30 -1.47 7.15 16.16
C ALA A 30 -2.49 6.20 15.51
N VAL A 31 -3.12 5.31 16.28
CA VAL A 31 -4.08 4.36 15.72
C VAL A 31 -5.38 5.04 15.28
N LEU A 32 -5.84 6.05 16.01
CA LEU A 32 -7.04 6.82 15.63
C LEU A 32 -6.81 7.60 14.33
N SER A 33 -5.64 8.23 14.15
CA SER A 33 -5.35 8.94 12.91
C SER A 33 -5.36 8.02 11.70
N VAL A 34 -4.70 6.84 11.79
CA VAL A 34 -4.71 5.83 10.73
C VAL A 34 -6.12 5.31 10.45
N LEU A 35 -6.86 4.99 11.49
CA LEU A 35 -8.23 4.46 11.37
C LEU A 35 -9.15 5.46 10.67
N LEU A 36 -9.15 6.72 11.11
CA LEU A 36 -9.99 7.77 10.52
C LEU A 36 -9.59 8.05 9.07
N PHE A 37 -8.29 8.11 8.78
CA PHE A 37 -7.78 8.27 7.42
C PHE A 37 -8.32 7.18 6.49
N HIS A 38 -8.19 5.93 6.87
CA HIS A 38 -8.64 4.81 6.03
C HIS A 38 -10.17 4.74 5.91
N ILE A 39 -10.91 5.02 6.98
CA ILE A 39 -12.37 5.13 6.90
C ILE A 39 -12.79 6.21 5.90
N CYS A 40 -12.19 7.40 5.95
CA CYS A 40 -12.48 8.47 5.00
C CYS A 40 -12.11 8.06 3.57
N SER A 41 -10.96 7.42 3.36
CA SER A 41 -10.51 6.97 2.05
C SER A 41 -11.46 5.93 1.42
N PHE A 42 -11.89 4.93 2.19
CA PHE A 42 -12.85 3.92 1.71
C PHE A 42 -14.25 4.49 1.44
N ASN A 43 -14.68 5.52 2.18
CA ASN A 43 -15.99 6.17 1.96
C ASN A 43 -15.97 7.15 0.78
N SER A 44 -14.84 7.79 0.47
CA SER A 44 -14.73 8.70 -0.68
C SER A 44 -14.93 7.99 -2.01
N LEU A 45 -14.61 6.70 -2.09
CA LEU A 45 -14.87 5.86 -3.28
C LEU A 45 -16.37 5.61 -3.56
N ASN A 46 -17.23 5.81 -2.55
CA ASN A 46 -18.66 5.49 -2.60
C ASN A 46 -19.56 6.73 -2.69
N ASP A 47 -19.08 7.88 -3.16
CA ASP A 47 -19.83 9.15 -3.33
C ASP A 47 -20.63 9.60 -2.09
N THR A 48 -20.29 9.11 -0.90
CA THR A 48 -20.96 9.56 0.32
C THR A 48 -20.48 10.97 0.70
N LYS A 49 -21.43 11.90 0.85
CA LYS A 49 -21.24 13.34 1.15
C LYS A 49 -20.59 13.63 2.51
N TRP A 50 -19.57 12.89 2.91
CA TRP A 50 -18.78 13.24 4.08
C TRP A 50 -17.70 14.23 3.66
N SER A 51 -17.94 15.52 3.87
CA SER A 51 -16.99 16.60 3.54
C SER A 51 -15.79 16.68 4.48
N PHE A 52 -15.57 15.69 5.37
CA PHE A 52 -14.46 15.67 6.30
C PHE A 52 -13.36 14.75 5.77
N SER A 53 -12.30 15.36 5.25
CA SER A 53 -11.11 14.67 4.79
C SER A 53 -9.99 14.81 5.82
N LEU A 54 -9.46 13.68 6.29
CA LEU A 54 -8.25 13.60 7.12
C LEU A 54 -7.08 13.11 6.27
N GLY A 55 -6.73 13.84 5.22
CA GLY A 55 -5.75 13.44 4.22
C GLY A 55 -4.37 13.06 4.77
N GLY A 56 -3.98 13.59 5.93
CA GLY A 56 -2.70 13.32 6.57
C GLY A 56 -2.71 12.25 7.67
N GLY A 57 -3.81 11.52 7.87
CA GLY A 57 -3.90 10.57 8.99
C GLY A 57 -2.95 9.37 8.90
N TYR A 58 -2.37 9.10 7.74
CA TYR A 58 -1.34 8.07 7.54
C TYR A 58 -0.10 8.27 8.42
N VAL A 59 0.18 9.50 8.88
CA VAL A 59 1.30 9.79 9.79
C VAL A 59 1.22 9.07 11.15
N GLY A 60 0.10 8.45 11.47
CA GLY A 60 0.02 7.57 12.63
C GLY A 60 1.03 6.41 12.58
N VAL A 61 1.41 5.96 11.38
CA VAL A 61 2.47 4.96 11.20
C VAL A 61 3.82 5.54 11.62
N ASP A 62 4.14 6.78 11.22
CA ASP A 62 5.39 7.47 11.56
C ASP A 62 5.48 7.66 13.08
N ILE A 63 4.38 8.02 13.75
CA ILE A 63 4.29 8.09 15.22
C ILE A 63 4.59 6.72 15.86
N PHE A 64 4.02 5.63 15.33
CA PHE A 64 4.32 4.29 15.83
C PHE A 64 5.80 3.94 15.68
N PHE A 65 6.44 4.30 14.56
CA PHE A 65 7.85 4.04 14.33
C PHE A 65 8.72 4.77 15.35
N VAL A 66 8.47 6.05 15.64
CA VAL A 66 9.20 6.79 16.69
C VAL A 66 9.01 6.14 18.06
N ILE A 67 7.79 5.78 18.43
CA ILE A 67 7.51 5.09 19.71
C ILE A 67 8.26 3.75 19.79
N SER A 68 8.21 2.96 18.72
CA SER A 68 8.88 1.65 18.66
C SER A 68 10.39 1.78 18.76
N GLY A 69 10.99 2.72 18.05
CA GLY A 69 12.41 3.01 18.15
C GLY A 69 12.87 3.43 19.55
N PHE A 70 12.11 4.31 20.21
CA PHE A 70 12.38 4.70 21.60
C PHE A 70 12.34 3.51 22.55
N LEU A 71 11.26 2.72 22.51
CA LEU A 71 11.07 1.59 23.41
C LEU A 71 12.09 0.48 23.17
N MET A 72 12.42 0.19 21.91
CA MET A 72 13.42 -0.83 21.59
C MET A 72 14.81 -0.42 22.03
N THR A 73 15.21 0.82 21.75
CA THR A 73 16.51 1.36 22.20
C THR A 73 16.60 1.29 23.73
N ALA A 74 15.55 1.70 24.45
CA ALA A 74 15.49 1.65 25.91
C ALA A 74 15.68 0.23 26.46
N ILE A 75 14.96 -0.75 25.88
CA ILE A 75 15.03 -2.15 26.31
C ILE A 75 16.41 -2.75 26.03
N ILE A 76 16.96 -2.52 24.84
CA ILE A 76 18.25 -3.07 24.43
C ILE A 76 19.37 -2.48 25.26
N ILE A 77 19.48 -1.14 25.33
CA ILE A 77 20.56 -0.47 26.07
C ILE A 77 20.53 -0.83 27.55
N LYS A 78 19.35 -0.86 28.17
CA LYS A 78 19.23 -1.28 29.57
C LYS A 78 19.72 -2.71 29.80
N SER A 79 19.34 -3.63 28.91
CA SER A 79 19.76 -5.03 29.00
C SER A 79 21.24 -5.22 28.65
N LEU A 80 21.77 -4.44 27.70
CA LEU A 80 23.20 -4.40 27.41
C LEU A 80 24.00 -3.91 28.62
N ASN A 81 23.56 -2.85 29.30
CA ASN A 81 24.25 -2.30 30.48
C ASN A 81 24.26 -3.28 31.66
N SER A 82 23.18 -4.05 31.85
CA SER A 82 23.12 -5.08 32.90
C SER A 82 23.90 -6.37 32.55
N GLY A 83 24.51 -6.48 31.40
CA GLY A 83 25.27 -7.68 30.97
C GLY A 83 24.41 -8.87 30.54
N ASN A 84 23.08 -8.79 30.65
CA ASN A 84 22.15 -9.91 30.45
C ASN A 84 21.42 -9.87 29.09
N PHE A 85 21.98 -9.20 28.08
CA PHE A 85 21.33 -9.09 26.79
C PHE A 85 21.49 -10.35 25.95
N SER A 86 20.35 -10.92 25.54
CA SER A 86 20.30 -12.02 24.57
C SER A 86 19.41 -11.63 23.40
N VAL A 87 19.97 -11.64 22.20
CA VAL A 87 19.27 -11.34 20.93
C VAL A 87 18.10 -12.30 20.74
N LEU A 88 18.32 -13.62 20.93
CA LEU A 88 17.29 -14.64 20.79
C LEU A 88 16.11 -14.43 21.75
N ASN A 89 16.40 -14.10 23.03
CA ASN A 89 15.35 -13.80 24.00
C ASN A 89 14.60 -12.50 23.67
N PHE A 90 15.26 -11.53 23.07
CA PHE A 90 14.63 -10.31 22.58
C PHE A 90 13.65 -10.64 21.43
N TRP A 91 14.11 -11.37 20.40
CA TRP A 91 13.27 -11.79 19.27
C TRP A 91 12.08 -12.63 19.73
N LYS A 92 12.29 -13.61 20.59
CA LYS A 92 11.23 -14.45 21.15
C LYS A 92 10.14 -13.62 21.87
N ARG A 93 10.53 -12.58 22.63
CA ARG A 93 9.55 -11.69 23.29
C ARG A 93 8.79 -10.83 22.29
N ARG A 94 9.43 -10.38 21.21
CA ARG A 94 8.74 -9.61 20.14
C ARG A 94 7.80 -10.49 19.34
N ALA A 95 8.25 -11.69 18.93
CA ALA A 95 7.42 -12.68 18.24
C ALA A 95 6.16 -13.02 19.03
N LYS A 96 6.29 -13.33 20.33
CA LYS A 96 5.14 -13.60 21.21
C LYS A 96 4.15 -12.45 21.34
N ARG A 97 4.57 -11.23 21.05
CA ARG A 97 3.70 -10.05 21.07
C ARG A 97 2.98 -9.83 19.75
N ILE A 98 3.66 -10.07 18.62
CA ILE A 98 3.22 -9.65 17.29
C ILE A 98 2.55 -10.81 16.54
N CYS A 99 3.23 -11.98 16.47
CA CYS A 99 2.78 -13.09 15.64
C CYS A 99 1.39 -13.64 15.99
N PRO A 100 0.94 -13.74 17.26
CA PRO A 100 -0.35 -14.38 17.55
C PRO A 100 -1.55 -13.62 17.01
N ALA A 101 -1.61 -12.30 17.17
CA ALA A 101 -2.73 -11.50 16.67
C ALA A 101 -2.73 -11.44 15.14
N LEU A 102 -1.56 -11.30 14.50
CA LEU A 102 -1.43 -11.37 13.04
C LEU A 102 -1.89 -12.74 12.52
N PHE A 103 -1.45 -13.83 13.14
CA PHE A 103 -1.85 -15.20 12.79
C PHE A 103 -3.37 -15.37 12.83
N VAL A 104 -4.01 -14.98 13.93
CA VAL A 104 -5.47 -15.14 14.08
C VAL A 104 -6.21 -14.27 13.05
N ALA A 105 -5.74 -13.06 12.79
CA ALA A 105 -6.30 -12.22 11.75
C ALA A 105 -6.20 -12.89 10.38
N VAL A 106 -5.02 -13.41 10.00
CA VAL A 106 -4.84 -14.11 8.72
C VAL A 106 -5.73 -15.35 8.63
N VAL A 107 -5.80 -16.17 9.69
CA VAL A 107 -6.68 -17.37 9.70
C VAL A 107 -8.15 -16.98 9.55
N LEU A 108 -8.62 -16.00 10.31
CA LEU A 108 -10.01 -15.53 10.25
C LEU A 108 -10.37 -15.07 8.83
N PHE A 109 -9.52 -14.25 8.24
CA PHE A 109 -9.77 -13.71 6.90
C PHE A 109 -9.48 -14.72 5.78
N TYR A 110 -8.65 -15.73 6.01
CA TYR A 110 -8.54 -16.88 5.12
C TYR A 110 -9.88 -17.63 5.05
N ILE A 111 -10.51 -17.91 6.20
CA ILE A 111 -11.80 -18.59 6.27
C ILE A 111 -12.89 -17.73 5.63
N ILE A 112 -12.96 -16.44 5.97
CA ILE A 112 -13.93 -15.51 5.38
C ILE A 112 -13.72 -15.40 3.88
N GLY A 113 -12.47 -15.24 3.42
CA GLY A 113 -12.13 -15.18 2.01
C GLY A 113 -12.48 -16.46 1.27
N TYR A 114 -12.21 -17.62 1.86
CA TYR A 114 -12.59 -18.90 1.29
C TYR A 114 -14.11 -19.08 1.13
N LEU A 115 -14.91 -18.54 2.04
CA LEU A 115 -16.36 -18.68 2.03
C LEU A 115 -17.07 -17.60 1.22
N LEU A 116 -16.59 -16.36 1.24
CA LEU A 116 -17.30 -15.18 0.71
C LEU A 116 -16.71 -14.62 -0.59
N LEU A 117 -15.40 -14.81 -0.84
CA LEU A 117 -14.81 -14.30 -2.07
C LEU A 117 -15.16 -15.25 -3.21
N VAL A 118 -16.11 -14.81 -4.03
CA VAL A 118 -16.55 -15.52 -5.25
C VAL A 118 -15.47 -15.43 -6.32
N ASN A 119 -14.66 -14.35 -6.32
CA ASN A 119 -13.61 -14.15 -7.28
C ASN A 119 -12.33 -14.89 -6.87
N VAL A 120 -11.97 -15.92 -7.65
CA VAL A 120 -10.77 -16.75 -7.45
C VAL A 120 -9.50 -15.91 -7.42
N SER A 121 -9.41 -14.87 -8.25
CA SER A 121 -8.23 -14.01 -8.31
C SER A 121 -8.04 -13.19 -7.03
N GLU A 122 -9.11 -12.71 -6.41
CA GLU A 122 -9.03 -12.01 -5.13
C GLU A 122 -8.55 -12.92 -4.00
N PHE A 123 -9.03 -14.16 -3.96
CA PHE A 123 -8.57 -15.13 -2.96
C PHE A 123 -7.12 -15.56 -3.20
N TYR A 124 -6.71 -15.68 -4.45
CA TYR A 124 -5.32 -15.93 -4.83
C TYR A 124 -4.40 -14.77 -4.39
N GLU A 125 -4.77 -13.52 -4.70
CA GLU A 125 -3.98 -12.35 -4.30
C GLU A 125 -3.94 -12.17 -2.78
N TYR A 126 -5.07 -12.39 -2.07
CA TYR A 126 -5.09 -12.42 -0.61
C TYR A 126 -4.05 -13.40 -0.04
N ASN A 127 -3.95 -14.62 -0.60
CA ASN A 127 -3.01 -15.63 -0.10
C ASN A 127 -1.54 -15.27 -0.39
N LYS A 128 -1.24 -14.59 -1.49
CA LYS A 128 0.08 -14.01 -1.74
C LYS A 128 0.43 -12.95 -0.69
N GLU A 129 -0.51 -12.05 -0.39
CA GLU A 129 -0.35 -11.03 0.63
C GLU A 129 -0.20 -11.65 2.03
N ALA A 130 -1.01 -12.66 2.36
CA ALA A 130 -0.95 -13.38 3.62
C ALA A 130 0.38 -14.12 3.81
N THR A 131 0.88 -14.77 2.78
CA THR A 131 2.22 -15.40 2.79
C THR A 131 3.30 -14.37 3.09
N ALA A 132 3.27 -13.22 2.42
CA ALA A 132 4.23 -12.15 2.64
C ALA A 132 4.10 -11.51 4.04
N ALA A 133 2.87 -11.35 4.55
CA ALA A 133 2.61 -10.81 5.88
C ALA A 133 3.09 -11.76 6.99
N LEU A 134 2.83 -13.07 6.88
CA LEU A 134 3.34 -14.07 7.81
C LEU A 134 4.87 -14.19 7.76
N GLY A 135 5.47 -13.97 6.61
CA GLY A 135 6.93 -13.90 6.43
C GLY A 135 7.55 -12.55 6.83
N PHE A 136 6.78 -11.53 7.20
CA PHE A 136 7.24 -10.16 7.45
C PHE A 136 8.04 -9.56 6.28
N ILE A 137 7.61 -9.86 5.06
CA ILE A 137 8.18 -9.35 3.80
C ILE A 137 7.14 -8.66 2.90
N SER A 138 5.98 -8.31 3.46
CA SER A 138 4.89 -7.67 2.72
C SER A 138 5.28 -6.30 2.14
N ASN A 139 6.19 -5.57 2.79
CA ASN A 139 6.75 -4.34 2.27
C ASN A 139 7.47 -4.54 0.91
N PHE A 140 8.25 -5.61 0.73
CA PHE A 140 8.90 -5.92 -0.54
C PHE A 140 7.89 -6.32 -1.62
N ARG A 141 6.83 -7.04 -1.21
CA ARG A 141 5.75 -7.40 -2.13
C ARG A 141 5.07 -6.15 -2.65
N PHE A 142 4.59 -5.27 -1.76
CA PHE A 142 3.87 -4.08 -2.16
C PHE A 142 4.76 -3.09 -2.94
N ALA A 143 6.05 -3.01 -2.64
CA ALA A 143 6.98 -2.25 -3.44
C ALA A 143 7.14 -2.75 -4.88
N LYS A 144 6.99 -4.04 -5.13
CA LYS A 144 6.99 -4.61 -6.50
C LYS A 144 5.69 -4.36 -7.24
N ASP A 145 4.59 -4.25 -6.51
CA ASP A 145 3.26 -4.00 -7.06
C ASP A 145 3.03 -2.51 -7.38
N GLU A 146 4.02 -1.63 -7.11
CA GLU A 146 4.00 -0.22 -7.54
C GLU A 146 4.49 -0.11 -8.99
N GLY A 147 3.88 0.77 -9.77
CA GLY A 147 4.23 1.03 -11.16
C GLY A 147 3.06 0.86 -12.12
N TYR A 148 3.36 0.58 -13.38
CA TYR A 148 2.39 0.54 -14.48
C TYR A 148 1.19 -0.41 -14.27
N PHE A 149 1.40 -1.54 -13.57
CA PHE A 149 0.35 -2.51 -13.25
C PHE A 149 -0.10 -2.42 -11.78
N ALA A 150 0.14 -1.27 -11.13
CA ALA A 150 -0.25 -1.09 -9.75
C ALA A 150 -1.76 -1.32 -9.59
N VAL A 151 -2.09 -2.34 -8.83
CA VAL A 151 -3.46 -2.58 -8.40
C VAL A 151 -3.80 -1.50 -7.38
N ASP A 152 -5.00 -0.94 -7.46
CA ASP A 152 -5.47 0.07 -6.50
C ASP A 152 -5.15 -0.38 -5.06
N SER A 153 -4.53 0.51 -4.31
CA SER A 153 -4.14 0.25 -2.92
C SER A 153 -5.31 -0.22 -2.05
N MET A 154 -6.53 0.24 -2.35
CA MET A 154 -7.75 -0.14 -1.63
C MET A 154 -8.19 -1.58 -1.90
N SER A 155 -7.78 -2.17 -3.00
CA SER A 155 -8.08 -3.57 -3.33
C SER A 155 -7.16 -4.57 -2.61
N LYS A 156 -6.00 -4.13 -2.10
CA LYS A 156 -5.02 -4.95 -1.38
C LYS A 156 -5.50 -5.22 0.05
N MET A 157 -5.85 -6.47 0.36
CA MET A 157 -6.50 -6.82 1.65
C MET A 157 -5.57 -6.72 2.86
N LEU A 158 -4.27 -6.90 2.70
CA LEU A 158 -3.29 -6.89 3.76
C LEU A 158 -2.25 -5.77 3.59
N LEU A 159 -2.57 -4.72 2.80
CA LEU A 159 -1.62 -3.62 2.54
C LEU A 159 -0.99 -3.08 3.82
N HIS A 160 -1.79 -2.80 4.85
CA HIS A 160 -1.32 -2.23 6.12
C HIS A 160 -0.19 -3.01 6.80
N THR A 161 0.00 -4.31 6.46
CA THR A 161 1.06 -5.15 7.04
C THR A 161 2.47 -4.78 6.57
N TRP A 162 2.60 -3.88 5.57
CA TRP A 162 3.90 -3.39 5.12
C TRP A 162 4.70 -2.72 6.25
N SER A 163 4.04 -1.89 7.05
CA SER A 163 4.70 -1.17 8.15
C SER A 163 5.11 -2.14 9.28
N LEU A 164 4.30 -3.17 9.54
CA LEU A 164 4.62 -4.23 10.49
C LEU A 164 5.85 -5.03 10.04
N SER A 165 5.99 -5.27 8.72
CA SER A 165 7.16 -5.92 8.15
C SER A 165 8.42 -5.07 8.34
N LEU A 166 8.35 -3.75 8.11
CA LEU A 166 9.47 -2.82 8.37
C LEU A 166 9.86 -2.82 9.86
N GLU A 167 8.86 -2.74 10.75
CA GLU A 167 9.09 -2.78 12.19
C GLU A 167 9.76 -4.08 12.62
N TRP A 168 9.32 -5.23 12.07
CA TRP A 168 9.94 -6.53 12.34
C TRP A 168 11.37 -6.61 11.83
N GLN A 169 11.65 -6.14 10.62
CA GLN A 169 13.01 -6.09 10.05
C GLN A 169 13.92 -5.23 10.92
N PHE A 170 13.43 -4.09 11.39
CA PHE A 170 14.17 -3.28 12.37
C PHE A 170 14.44 -4.05 13.67
N TYR A 171 13.47 -4.81 14.19
CA TYR A 171 13.65 -5.63 15.41
C TYR A 171 14.63 -6.79 15.22
N VAL A 172 14.83 -7.25 14.00
CA VAL A 172 15.84 -8.26 13.68
C VAL A 172 17.24 -7.63 13.61
N ILE A 173 17.38 -6.54 12.88
CA ILE A 173 18.69 -5.92 12.56
C ILE A 173 19.23 -5.09 13.73
N TYR A 174 18.42 -4.23 14.29
CA TYR A 174 18.86 -3.21 15.25
C TYR A 174 19.46 -3.78 16.54
N PRO A 175 18.88 -4.81 17.21
CA PRO A 175 19.48 -5.38 18.42
C PRO A 175 20.81 -6.09 18.16
N VAL A 176 20.97 -6.73 17.00
CA VAL A 176 22.25 -7.34 16.58
C VAL A 176 23.31 -6.28 16.39
N LEU A 177 22.95 -5.19 15.69
CA LEU A 177 23.84 -4.05 15.47
C LEU A 177 24.31 -3.43 16.81
N LEU A 178 23.37 -3.12 17.72
CA LEU A 178 23.73 -2.52 19.01
C LEU A 178 24.56 -3.46 19.90
N TRP A 179 24.28 -4.76 19.86
CA TRP A 179 25.07 -5.77 20.55
C TRP A 179 26.50 -5.84 19.99
N ALA A 180 26.64 -5.88 18.66
CA ALA A 180 27.95 -5.91 18.01
C ALA A 180 28.76 -4.62 18.29
N LEU A 181 28.13 -3.46 18.17
CA LEU A 181 28.77 -2.18 18.49
C LEU A 181 29.29 -2.15 19.94
N LYS A 182 28.47 -2.60 20.91
CA LYS A 182 28.90 -2.71 22.29
C LYS A 182 30.09 -3.64 22.46
N LYS A 183 30.02 -4.83 21.80
CA LYS A 183 31.06 -5.87 21.95
C LYS A 183 32.39 -5.44 21.36
N PHE A 184 32.41 -4.79 20.20
CA PHE A 184 33.66 -4.49 19.48
C PHE A 184 34.17 -3.07 19.67
N LEU A 185 33.29 -2.09 19.87
CA LEU A 185 33.65 -0.66 19.96
C LEU A 185 33.36 -0.04 21.33
N GLY A 186 32.51 -0.67 22.12
CA GLY A 186 32.07 -0.16 23.42
C GLY A 186 30.75 0.64 23.34
N ILE A 187 30.12 0.81 24.50
CA ILE A 187 28.77 1.38 24.60
C ILE A 187 28.71 2.87 24.20
N SER A 188 29.82 3.60 24.38
CA SER A 188 29.90 5.04 24.06
C SER A 188 29.71 5.33 22.57
N TYR A 189 30.08 4.39 21.71
CA TYR A 189 29.97 4.54 20.25
C TYR A 189 28.56 4.31 19.72
N ILE A 190 27.69 3.65 20.48
CA ILE A 190 26.31 3.34 20.07
C ILE A 190 25.56 4.63 19.68
N LYS A 191 25.66 5.69 20.48
CA LYS A 191 24.95 6.94 20.23
C LYS A 191 25.38 7.61 18.92
N PHE A 192 26.67 7.56 18.57
CA PHE A 192 27.18 8.12 17.33
C PHE A 192 26.76 7.26 16.13
N ALA A 193 26.79 5.93 16.26
CA ALA A 193 26.34 5.03 15.21
C ALA A 193 24.84 5.20 14.93
N VAL A 194 24.01 5.33 15.96
CA VAL A 194 22.57 5.58 15.79
C VAL A 194 22.30 6.93 15.13
N LEU A 195 23.06 7.98 15.51
CA LEU A 195 22.98 9.29 14.89
C LEU A 195 23.40 9.25 13.42
N PHE A 196 24.50 8.56 13.11
CA PHE A 196 24.95 8.38 11.73
C PHE A 196 23.89 7.66 10.87
N LEU A 197 23.34 6.56 11.37
CA LEU A 197 22.29 5.81 10.66
C LEU A 197 21.01 6.63 10.50
N PHE A 198 20.64 7.44 11.49
CA PHE A 198 19.52 8.37 11.39
C PHE A 198 19.72 9.35 10.24
N VAL A 199 20.89 10.01 10.18
CA VAL A 199 21.21 10.97 9.12
C VAL A 199 21.25 10.27 7.76
N ALA A 200 21.89 9.11 7.66
CA ALA A 200 21.98 8.35 6.41
C ALA A 200 20.59 7.93 5.90
N SER A 201 19.71 7.43 6.78
CA SER A 201 18.35 7.07 6.40
C SER A 201 17.49 8.28 6.04
N LEU A 202 17.66 9.41 6.75
CA LEU A 202 16.96 10.65 6.44
C LEU A 202 17.38 11.18 5.06
N ILE A 203 18.69 11.20 4.77
CA ILE A 203 19.21 11.56 3.44
C ILE A 203 18.64 10.63 2.36
N SER A 204 18.60 9.31 2.63
CA SER A 204 17.99 8.34 1.70
C SER A 204 16.54 8.68 1.37
N ALA A 205 15.75 9.10 2.38
CA ALA A 205 14.35 9.48 2.22
C ALA A 205 14.16 10.73 1.35
N PHE A 206 15.14 11.61 1.28
CA PHE A 206 15.13 12.78 0.37
C PHE A 206 15.62 12.45 -1.05
N ILE A 207 16.53 11.49 -1.20
CA ILE A 207 17.10 11.13 -2.49
C ILE A 207 16.20 10.16 -3.26
N PHE A 208 15.69 9.14 -2.58
CA PHE A 208 14.89 8.06 -3.19
C PHE A 208 13.40 8.35 -3.04
N THR A 209 12.85 9.16 -3.93
CA THR A 209 11.45 9.64 -3.89
C THR A 209 10.46 8.78 -4.67
N GLU A 210 10.92 7.73 -5.37
CA GLU A 210 10.03 6.81 -6.09
C GLU A 210 9.06 6.09 -5.12
N GLU A 211 7.81 5.85 -5.53
CA GLU A 211 6.77 5.24 -4.72
C GLU A 211 7.17 3.91 -4.08
N LYS A 212 7.86 3.04 -4.82
CA LYS A 212 8.37 1.77 -4.28
C LYS A 212 9.28 1.94 -3.05
N ASN A 213 9.99 3.08 -2.96
CA ASN A 213 10.92 3.36 -1.86
C ASN A 213 10.20 3.74 -0.57
N TYR A 214 8.92 4.12 -0.63
CA TYR A 214 8.04 4.31 0.52
C TYR A 214 8.00 3.07 1.44
N TYR A 215 8.08 1.87 0.85
CA TYR A 215 8.02 0.58 1.55
C TYR A 215 9.38 0.08 2.02
N MET A 216 10.47 0.83 1.83
CA MET A 216 11.82 0.34 2.12
C MET A 216 12.33 0.80 3.48
N LEU A 217 13.02 -0.12 4.19
CA LEU A 217 13.55 0.19 5.51
C LEU A 217 14.58 1.34 5.47
N TYR A 218 15.41 1.42 4.45
CA TYR A 218 16.47 2.45 4.37
C TYR A 218 15.92 3.89 4.25
N THR A 219 14.72 4.08 3.69
CA THR A 219 14.05 5.40 3.59
C THR A 219 13.15 5.71 4.79
N ARG A 220 12.84 4.72 5.63
CA ARG A 220 11.90 4.85 6.75
C ARG A 220 12.56 4.63 8.12
N ALA A 221 13.79 4.07 8.17
CA ALA A 221 14.47 3.79 9.44
C ALA A 221 14.75 5.05 10.27
N TRP A 222 14.86 6.23 9.66
CA TRP A 222 15.09 7.49 10.38
C TRP A 222 13.99 7.79 11.40
N GLU A 223 12.74 7.40 11.17
CA GLU A 223 11.62 7.58 12.10
C GLU A 223 11.81 6.70 13.36
N LEU A 224 12.17 5.43 13.16
CA LEU A 224 12.52 4.52 14.26
C LEU A 224 13.76 5.00 15.01
N LEU A 225 14.80 5.43 14.28
CA LEU A 225 16.03 5.92 14.86
C LEU A 225 15.85 7.26 15.58
N ALA A 226 14.90 8.12 15.13
CA ALA A 226 14.49 9.34 15.85
C ALA A 226 14.04 9.03 17.29
N GLY A 227 13.22 7.99 17.46
CA GLY A 227 12.89 7.49 18.78
C GLY A 227 14.10 7.02 19.59
N GLY A 228 15.03 6.33 18.93
CA GLY A 228 16.32 5.92 19.53
C GLY A 228 17.15 7.10 19.99
N ILE A 229 17.20 8.18 19.20
CA ILE A 229 17.91 9.43 19.54
C ILE A 229 17.33 10.05 20.81
N VAL A 230 16.00 10.13 20.94
CA VAL A 230 15.37 10.66 22.16
C VAL A 230 15.82 9.91 23.41
N TYR A 231 16.01 8.60 23.32
CA TYR A 231 16.51 7.81 24.44
C TYR A 231 18.00 7.99 24.72
N LEU A 232 18.82 8.03 23.67
CA LEU A 232 20.31 8.09 23.79
C LEU A 232 20.83 9.48 24.11
N PHE A 233 20.08 10.54 23.79
CA PHE A 233 20.40 11.94 24.05
C PHE A 233 19.30 12.61 24.90
N PRO A 234 19.12 12.18 26.16
CA PRO A 234 18.07 12.72 27.01
C PRO A 234 18.36 14.19 27.31
N VAL A 235 17.36 15.05 27.05
CA VAL A 235 17.45 16.47 27.37
C VAL A 235 17.01 16.67 28.80
N ASN A 236 17.91 16.57 29.77
CA ASN A 236 17.62 16.67 31.21
C ASN A 236 16.83 17.94 31.58
N LYS A 237 17.08 19.07 30.88
CA LYS A 237 16.32 20.32 31.07
C LYS A 237 14.82 20.15 30.78
N LEU A 238 14.44 19.38 29.76
CA LEU A 238 13.02 19.11 29.46
C LEU A 238 12.37 18.24 30.53
N VAL A 239 13.10 17.27 31.05
CA VAL A 239 12.58 16.38 32.13
C VAL A 239 12.39 17.14 33.43
N SER A 240 13.26 18.13 33.72
CA SER A 240 13.21 18.96 34.94
C SER A 240 12.23 20.13 34.89
N LEU A 241 11.59 20.40 33.76
CA LEU A 241 10.61 21.47 33.62
C LEU A 241 9.40 21.26 34.56
N SER A 242 8.80 22.38 34.98
CA SER A 242 7.53 22.34 35.71
C SER A 242 6.42 21.72 34.85
N ILE A 243 5.38 21.20 35.51
CA ILE A 243 4.26 20.51 34.85
C ILE A 243 3.58 21.38 33.79
N ASN A 244 3.48 22.70 34.02
CA ASN A 244 2.83 23.62 33.08
C ASN A 244 3.64 23.77 31.79
N TYR A 245 4.96 23.92 31.88
CA TYR A 245 5.82 23.96 30.68
C TYR A 245 5.77 22.62 29.90
N LYS A 246 5.76 21.49 30.60
CA LYS A 246 5.62 20.18 29.95
C LYS A 246 4.30 20.04 29.20
N ARG A 247 3.19 20.56 29.77
CA ARG A 247 1.89 20.59 29.08
C ARG A 247 1.91 21.48 27.83
N VAL A 248 2.54 22.65 27.89
CA VAL A 248 2.68 23.52 26.72
C VAL A 248 3.46 22.83 25.61
N LEU A 249 4.58 22.17 25.95
CA LEU A 249 5.36 21.41 24.97
C LEU A 249 4.62 20.18 24.43
N GLU A 250 3.82 19.54 25.25
CA GLU A 250 2.95 18.43 24.83
C GLU A 250 1.87 18.91 23.84
N VAL A 251 1.21 20.05 24.13
CA VAL A 251 0.25 20.68 23.21
C VAL A 251 0.94 21.08 21.90
N LEU A 252 2.13 21.69 21.96
CA LEU A 252 2.89 22.01 20.77
C LEU A 252 3.23 20.77 19.95
N GLY A 253 3.64 19.68 20.61
CA GLY A 253 3.88 18.39 19.95
C GLY A 253 2.61 17.84 19.28
N LEU A 254 1.45 17.96 19.93
CA LEU A 254 0.16 17.56 19.33
C LEU A 254 -0.22 18.46 18.16
N ILE A 255 0.00 19.77 18.24
CA ILE A 255 -0.22 20.69 17.11
C ILE A 255 0.65 20.30 15.92
N LEU A 256 1.93 19.98 16.13
CA LEU A 256 2.82 19.51 15.07
C LEU A 256 2.34 18.19 14.44
N ILE A 257 1.82 17.27 15.23
CA ILE A 257 1.22 16.02 14.72
C ILE A 257 -0.04 16.33 13.91
N CYS A 258 -0.93 17.18 14.43
CA CYS A 258 -2.20 17.49 13.80
C CYS A 258 -2.07 18.41 12.57
N SER A 259 -0.96 19.13 12.41
CA SER A 259 -0.74 20.06 11.29
C SER A 259 -0.84 19.41 9.91
N ILE A 260 -0.66 18.09 9.84
CA ILE A 260 -0.71 17.32 8.60
C ILE A 260 -2.14 16.84 8.28
N PHE A 261 -3.02 16.73 9.28
CA PHE A 261 -4.38 16.22 9.10
C PHE A 261 -5.26 17.11 8.20
N VAL A 262 -4.91 18.38 8.08
CA VAL A 262 -5.67 19.39 7.29
C VAL A 262 -5.34 19.32 5.79
N ARG A 263 -4.41 18.45 5.39
CA ARG A 263 -3.98 18.35 3.99
C ARG A 263 -4.95 17.50 3.16
N GLU A 264 -4.95 17.75 1.85
CA GLU A 264 -5.76 17.01 0.88
C GLU A 264 -5.33 15.53 0.78
N ASN A 265 -6.28 14.66 0.45
CA ASN A 265 -6.09 13.20 0.39
C ASN A 265 -5.05 12.73 -0.65
N ASN A 266 -4.68 13.56 -1.61
CA ASN A 266 -3.79 13.20 -2.73
C ASN A 266 -2.32 13.56 -2.50
N THR A 267 -1.92 13.91 -1.27
CA THR A 267 -0.52 14.22 -1.00
C THR A 267 0.32 12.97 -0.92
N VAL A 268 1.26 12.84 -1.87
CA VAL A 268 2.29 11.79 -1.84
C VAL A 268 3.15 11.93 -0.59
N TRP A 269 3.43 10.82 0.08
CA TRP A 269 4.31 10.81 1.24
C TRP A 269 5.71 11.34 0.88
N THR A 270 6.21 12.26 1.69
CA THR A 270 7.61 12.73 1.64
C THR A 270 8.16 12.90 3.05
N ALA A 271 9.48 12.74 3.21
CA ALA A 271 10.12 12.92 4.52
C ALA A 271 9.87 14.31 5.10
N SER A 272 9.90 15.35 4.27
CA SER A 272 9.62 16.73 4.68
C SER A 272 8.21 16.91 5.21
N LEU A 273 7.24 16.23 4.62
CA LEU A 273 5.83 16.32 4.99
C LEU A 273 5.56 15.71 6.37
N VAL A 274 6.16 14.56 6.68
CA VAL A 274 5.93 13.84 7.95
C VAL A 274 6.85 14.30 9.08
N MET A 275 7.90 15.06 8.78
CA MET A 275 8.87 15.56 9.75
C MET A 275 8.25 16.30 10.95
N PRO A 276 7.23 17.19 10.79
CA PRO A 276 6.56 17.79 11.94
C PRO A 276 5.96 16.78 12.90
N SER A 277 5.33 15.71 12.41
CA SER A 277 4.76 14.63 13.25
C SER A 277 5.83 13.87 14.00
N VAL A 278 6.95 13.57 13.36
CA VAL A 278 8.11 12.92 13.98
C VAL A 278 8.68 13.80 15.09
N ILE A 279 8.92 15.09 14.81
CA ILE A 279 9.43 16.06 15.79
C ILE A 279 8.43 16.22 16.94
N GLY A 280 7.14 16.36 16.67
CA GLY A 280 6.09 16.46 17.69
C GLY A 280 6.08 15.24 18.61
N THR A 281 6.18 14.04 18.03
CA THR A 281 6.28 12.79 18.79
C THR A 281 7.54 12.72 19.64
N MET A 282 8.69 13.08 19.09
CA MET A 282 9.96 13.17 19.83
C MET A 282 9.85 14.11 21.02
N LEU A 283 9.24 15.28 20.83
CA LEU A 283 9.04 16.29 21.86
C LEU A 283 8.19 15.78 23.04
N ILE A 284 7.05 15.15 22.74
CA ILE A 284 6.17 14.58 23.76
C ILE A 284 6.89 13.49 24.55
N ILE A 285 7.59 12.58 23.87
CA ILE A 285 8.36 11.50 24.52
C ILE A 285 9.50 12.06 25.38
N ALA A 286 10.21 13.10 24.90
CA ALA A 286 11.34 13.72 25.60
C ALA A 286 10.89 14.46 26.87
N CYS A 287 9.71 15.09 26.89
CA CYS A 287 9.17 15.79 28.06
C CYS A 287 8.84 14.82 29.21
N ALA A 288 8.55 13.56 28.93
CA ALA A 288 8.24 12.52 29.91
C ALA A 288 7.22 12.98 30.98
N SER A 289 6.11 13.57 30.55
CA SER A 289 5.14 14.18 31.45
C SER A 289 4.37 13.12 32.27
N GLU A 290 4.45 13.22 33.60
CA GLU A 290 3.69 12.32 34.50
C GLU A 290 2.19 12.59 34.49
N LYS A 291 1.80 13.86 34.29
CA LYS A 291 0.41 14.33 34.17
C LYS A 291 0.09 14.75 32.74
N SER A 292 0.46 13.86 31.78
CA SER A 292 0.19 14.05 30.36
C SER A 292 -1.30 14.25 30.10
N ILE A 293 -1.64 15.15 29.18
CA ILE A 293 -3.00 15.33 28.64
C ILE A 293 -3.50 14.00 28.04
N LEU A 294 -2.60 13.25 27.42
CA LEU A 294 -2.87 11.92 26.86
C LEU A 294 -3.07 10.83 27.93
N GLY A 295 -2.91 11.18 29.22
CA GLY A 295 -3.13 10.28 30.36
C GLY A 295 -4.60 9.96 30.67
N PHE A 296 -5.56 10.57 29.94
CA PHE A 296 -6.99 10.35 30.13
C PHE A 296 -7.39 8.90 29.79
N GLY A 297 -8.35 8.35 30.54
CA GLY A 297 -8.70 6.92 30.49
C GLY A 297 -9.03 6.37 29.11
N PHE A 298 -9.73 7.17 28.30
CA PHE A 298 -10.05 6.81 26.92
C PHE A 298 -8.80 6.57 26.07
N PHE A 299 -7.85 7.51 26.05
CA PHE A 299 -6.58 7.32 25.32
C PHE A 299 -5.77 6.17 25.89
N GLN A 300 -5.83 5.95 27.21
CA GLN A 300 -5.11 4.85 27.83
C GLN A 300 -5.66 3.48 27.40
N TYR A 301 -6.97 3.36 27.25
CA TYR A 301 -7.58 2.11 26.79
C TYR A 301 -7.29 1.87 25.31
N LEU A 302 -7.51 2.87 24.44
CA LEU A 302 -7.22 2.76 23.01
C LEU A 302 -5.73 2.48 22.74
N GLY A 303 -4.84 3.10 23.50
CA GLY A 303 -3.40 2.84 23.39
C GLY A 303 -3.02 1.39 23.75
N LYS A 304 -3.74 0.76 24.70
CA LYS A 304 -3.54 -0.65 25.02
C LYS A 304 -3.94 -1.58 23.88
N ILE A 305 -5.10 -1.34 23.27
CA ILE A 305 -5.64 -2.18 22.17
C ILE A 305 -5.17 -1.74 20.79
N SER A 306 -4.29 -0.73 20.68
CA SER A 306 -3.91 -0.08 19.41
C SER A 306 -3.31 -1.03 18.38
N TYR A 307 -2.60 -2.09 18.80
CA TYR A 307 -2.06 -3.08 17.88
C TYR A 307 -3.18 -3.92 17.25
N SER A 308 -4.11 -4.42 18.07
CA SER A 308 -5.28 -5.14 17.54
C SER A 308 -6.14 -4.24 16.65
N LEU A 309 -6.38 -2.96 17.04
CA LEU A 309 -7.06 -1.98 16.18
C LEU A 309 -6.36 -1.82 14.83
N TYR A 310 -5.02 -1.72 14.84
CA TYR A 310 -4.23 -1.60 13.62
C TYR A 310 -4.33 -2.83 12.71
N ILE A 311 -4.42 -4.04 13.26
CA ILE A 311 -4.55 -5.26 12.46
C ILE A 311 -5.95 -5.39 11.86
N TYR A 312 -7.01 -5.16 12.63
CA TYR A 312 -8.37 -5.48 12.19
C TYR A 312 -9.05 -4.38 11.38
N HIS A 313 -8.68 -3.09 11.55
CA HIS A 313 -9.38 -2.00 10.85
C HIS A 313 -9.34 -2.14 9.33
N TRP A 314 -8.17 -2.35 8.76
CA TRP A 314 -8.00 -2.45 7.31
C TRP A 314 -8.70 -3.69 6.74
N LEU A 315 -8.56 -4.83 7.41
CA LEU A 315 -9.19 -6.07 7.00
C LEU A 315 -10.72 -5.95 6.96
N VAL A 316 -11.32 -5.34 7.99
CA VAL A 316 -12.76 -5.09 8.03
C VAL A 316 -13.17 -4.11 6.93
N LEU A 317 -12.45 -3.01 6.76
CA LEU A 317 -12.72 -2.04 5.71
C LEU A 317 -12.64 -2.67 4.31
N SER A 318 -11.62 -3.47 4.05
CA SER A 318 -11.44 -4.17 2.77
C SER A 318 -12.59 -5.14 2.45
N ILE A 319 -13.09 -5.90 3.43
CA ILE A 319 -14.23 -6.81 3.22
C ILE A 319 -15.53 -6.02 3.09
N PHE A 320 -15.75 -5.03 3.97
CA PHE A 320 -16.97 -4.25 3.97
C PHE A 320 -17.12 -3.42 2.69
N SER A 321 -16.03 -2.97 2.10
CA SER A 321 -16.04 -2.32 0.78
C SER A 321 -16.60 -3.26 -0.30
N ARG A 322 -16.19 -4.53 -0.30
CA ARG A 322 -16.65 -5.53 -1.28
C ARG A 322 -18.13 -5.90 -1.18
N ILE A 323 -18.68 -5.78 0.03
CA ILE A 323 -20.11 -6.07 0.28
C ILE A 323 -20.95 -4.80 0.47
N ASN A 324 -20.40 -3.62 0.10
CA ASN A 324 -21.04 -2.30 0.18
C ASN A 324 -21.54 -1.91 1.59
N LEU A 325 -20.89 -2.39 2.64
CA LEU A 325 -21.22 -2.06 4.04
C LEU A 325 -20.38 -0.93 4.63
N THR A 326 -19.35 -0.44 3.94
CA THR A 326 -18.50 0.68 4.41
C THR A 326 -19.29 1.97 4.64
N ASN A 327 -20.39 2.17 3.91
CA ASN A 327 -21.27 3.33 4.04
C ASN A 327 -21.94 3.41 5.43
N ASN A 328 -22.02 2.30 6.16
CA ASN A 328 -22.53 2.29 7.53
C ASN A 328 -21.39 2.37 8.53
N LEU A 329 -20.98 3.61 8.83
CA LEU A 329 -19.86 3.92 9.73
C LEU A 329 -20.02 3.33 11.14
N TYR A 330 -21.27 3.28 11.63
CA TYR A 330 -21.56 2.74 12.97
C TYR A 330 -21.32 1.23 13.02
N ILE A 331 -21.79 0.48 12.01
CA ILE A 331 -21.56 -0.97 11.93
C ILE A 331 -20.08 -1.24 11.74
N THR A 332 -19.43 -0.57 10.78
CA THR A 332 -18.00 -0.73 10.49
C THR A 332 -17.14 -0.44 11.71
N GLY A 333 -17.33 0.70 12.36
CA GLY A 333 -16.60 1.08 13.56
C GLY A 333 -16.84 0.13 14.73
N THR A 334 -18.08 -0.33 14.93
CA THR A 334 -18.44 -1.28 15.99
C THR A 334 -17.75 -2.63 15.76
N VAL A 335 -17.77 -3.17 14.54
CA VAL A 335 -17.13 -4.46 14.22
C VAL A 335 -15.61 -4.37 14.40
N ILE A 336 -14.97 -3.29 13.92
CA ILE A 336 -13.54 -3.06 14.14
C ILE A 336 -13.22 -3.06 15.63
N LEU A 337 -14.00 -2.32 16.43
CA LEU A 337 -13.77 -2.19 17.86
C LEU A 337 -13.95 -3.53 18.57
N LEU A 338 -15.04 -4.26 18.31
CA LEU A 338 -15.33 -5.56 18.95
C LEU A 338 -14.28 -6.60 18.62
N LEU A 339 -13.87 -6.75 17.35
CA LEU A 339 -12.82 -7.67 16.95
C LEU A 339 -11.48 -7.31 17.60
N SER A 340 -11.16 -6.01 17.66
CA SER A 340 -9.92 -5.53 18.28
C SER A 340 -9.91 -5.77 19.80
N MET A 341 -11.02 -5.54 20.48
CA MET A 341 -11.17 -5.83 21.91
C MET A 341 -11.05 -7.34 22.18
N ALA A 342 -11.74 -8.16 21.41
CA ALA A 342 -11.67 -9.62 21.51
C ALA A 342 -10.22 -10.11 21.28
N SER A 343 -9.57 -9.66 20.22
CA SER A 343 -8.18 -10.01 19.93
C SER A 343 -7.23 -9.58 21.06
N PHE A 344 -7.39 -8.36 21.58
CA PHE A 344 -6.58 -7.90 22.69
C PHE A 344 -6.76 -8.78 23.93
N HIS A 345 -8.00 -9.04 24.35
CA HIS A 345 -8.28 -9.77 25.60
C HIS A 345 -7.95 -11.25 25.53
N PHE A 346 -8.26 -11.92 24.41
CA PHE A 346 -8.09 -13.38 24.31
C PHE A 346 -6.73 -13.78 23.70
N ILE A 347 -6.10 -12.92 22.88
CA ILE A 347 -4.90 -13.27 22.13
C ILE A 347 -3.70 -12.46 22.60
N GLU A 348 -3.73 -11.14 22.47
CA GLU A 348 -2.56 -10.28 22.70
C GLU A 348 -2.14 -10.26 24.17
N SER A 349 -3.09 -10.29 25.12
CA SER A 349 -2.80 -10.23 26.55
C SER A 349 -2.19 -11.52 27.11
N SER A 350 -2.53 -12.67 26.55
CA SER A 350 -2.13 -13.99 27.05
C SER A 350 -0.62 -14.23 27.01
N ARG A 351 0.06 -13.85 25.92
CA ARG A 351 1.52 -14.00 25.67
C ARG A 351 2.15 -15.35 26.01
N ASN A 352 1.36 -16.36 26.39
CA ASN A 352 1.84 -17.67 26.79
C ASN A 352 1.81 -18.67 25.62
N TYR A 353 2.48 -18.30 24.51
CA TYR A 353 2.53 -19.12 23.32
C TYR A 353 3.78 -20.00 23.32
N GLY A 354 3.56 -21.33 23.25
CA GLY A 354 4.59 -22.34 23.21
C GLY A 354 4.95 -22.78 21.80
N TRP A 355 5.70 -23.90 21.69
CA TRP A 355 6.12 -24.48 20.41
C TRP A 355 4.95 -24.95 19.53
N LYS A 356 3.82 -25.37 20.13
CA LYS A 356 2.60 -25.75 19.40
C LYS A 356 2.07 -24.60 18.54
N PHE A 357 2.14 -23.36 19.03
CA PHE A 357 1.78 -22.19 18.26
C PHE A 357 2.69 -22.00 17.02
N LEU A 358 3.99 -22.26 17.15
CA LEU A 358 4.91 -22.16 16.03
C LEU A 358 4.56 -23.15 14.92
N ILE A 359 4.16 -24.38 15.28
CA ILE A 359 3.70 -25.37 14.29
C ILE A 359 2.47 -24.85 13.56
N LEU A 360 1.46 -24.34 14.26
CA LEU A 360 0.26 -23.78 13.65
C LEU A 360 0.58 -22.57 12.75
N TYR A 361 1.50 -21.73 13.21
CA TYR A 361 1.94 -20.57 12.43
C TYR A 361 2.58 -20.97 11.09
N PHE A 362 3.52 -21.91 11.11
CA PHE A 362 4.17 -22.40 9.91
C PHE A 362 3.24 -23.26 9.05
N ALA A 363 2.30 -24.01 9.65
CA ALA A 363 1.28 -24.73 8.91
C ALA A 363 0.36 -23.78 8.14
N MET A 364 -0.04 -22.65 8.75
CA MET A 364 -0.82 -21.62 8.07
C MET A 364 -0.02 -20.94 6.95
N ALA A 365 1.24 -20.61 7.20
CA ALA A 365 2.12 -20.08 6.15
C ALA A 365 2.26 -21.07 4.98
N GLY A 366 2.43 -22.36 5.26
CA GLY A 366 2.43 -23.42 4.24
C GLY A 366 1.10 -23.54 3.50
N LEU A 367 -0.02 -23.40 4.21
CA LEU A 367 -1.36 -23.42 3.60
C LEU A 367 -1.57 -22.24 2.65
N THR A 368 -1.13 -21.02 3.02
CA THR A 368 -1.23 -19.86 2.12
C THR A 368 -0.37 -20.04 0.86
N VAL A 369 0.86 -20.58 1.00
CA VAL A 369 1.73 -20.93 -0.14
C VAL A 369 1.06 -21.98 -1.02
N TYR A 370 0.53 -23.05 -0.43
CA TYR A 370 -0.19 -24.09 -1.17
C TYR A 370 -1.40 -23.55 -1.92
N THR A 371 -2.17 -22.64 -1.29
CA THR A 371 -3.31 -22.00 -1.94
C THR A 371 -2.88 -21.15 -3.14
N VAL A 372 -1.73 -20.47 -3.04
CA VAL A 372 -1.15 -19.73 -4.17
C VAL A 372 -0.73 -20.70 -5.29
N ASP A 373 -0.07 -21.82 -4.97
CA ASP A 373 0.31 -22.83 -5.94
C ASP A 373 -0.90 -23.43 -6.66
N GLN A 374 -2.00 -23.64 -5.95
CA GLN A 374 -3.27 -24.09 -6.50
C GLN A 374 -4.11 -22.98 -7.16
N HIS A 375 -3.51 -21.82 -7.46
CA HIS A 375 -4.18 -20.65 -8.06
C HIS A 375 -5.50 -20.27 -7.38
N GLY A 376 -5.52 -20.25 -6.03
CA GLY A 376 -6.72 -19.90 -5.23
C GLY A 376 -7.81 -20.97 -5.27
N PHE A 377 -7.46 -22.22 -5.56
CA PHE A 377 -8.38 -23.34 -5.76
C PHE A 377 -9.37 -23.10 -6.91
N LYS A 378 -8.86 -22.66 -8.07
CA LYS A 378 -9.67 -22.36 -9.26
C LYS A 378 -10.64 -23.48 -9.65
N ASN A 379 -10.29 -24.74 -9.40
CA ASN A 379 -11.14 -25.90 -9.71
C ASN A 379 -12.38 -26.04 -8.80
N ARG A 380 -12.50 -25.21 -7.76
CA ARG A 380 -13.67 -25.15 -6.87
C ARG A 380 -14.87 -24.44 -7.52
N TYR A 381 -14.59 -23.59 -8.49
CA TYR A 381 -15.60 -22.81 -9.18
C TYR A 381 -15.92 -23.45 -10.53
N ASP A 382 -17.17 -23.33 -10.95
CA ASP A 382 -17.55 -23.67 -12.32
C ASP A 382 -16.71 -22.80 -13.27
N GLN A 383 -15.99 -23.43 -14.18
CA GLN A 383 -15.04 -22.71 -15.06
C GLN A 383 -15.78 -21.70 -15.96
N ASP A 384 -17.07 -21.91 -16.21
CA ASP A 384 -17.91 -21.01 -17.00
C ASP A 384 -18.28 -19.72 -16.23
N LEU A 385 -18.19 -19.76 -14.88
CA LEU A 385 -18.45 -18.60 -14.01
C LEU A 385 -17.19 -17.80 -13.65
N ILE A 386 -16.01 -18.33 -13.98
CA ILE A 386 -14.74 -17.61 -13.72
C ILE A 386 -14.51 -16.67 -14.90
N PRO A 387 -14.63 -15.33 -14.71
CA PRO A 387 -14.20 -14.42 -15.77
C PRO A 387 -12.74 -14.73 -16.12
N PRO A 388 -12.37 -14.76 -17.42
CA PRO A 388 -11.02 -15.05 -17.82
C PRO A 388 -10.07 -14.10 -17.08
N MET A 389 -9.21 -14.68 -16.24
CA MET A 389 -8.22 -13.91 -15.51
C MET A 389 -7.29 -13.29 -16.53
N GLY A 390 -7.39 -11.98 -16.76
CA GLY A 390 -6.50 -11.11 -17.52
C GLY A 390 -5.49 -11.77 -18.47
N ALA A 391 -4.43 -11.08 -18.81
CA ALA A 391 -3.40 -11.58 -19.73
C ALA A 391 -2.64 -12.83 -19.26
N GLU A 392 -2.67 -13.17 -17.96
CA GLU A 392 -1.98 -14.36 -17.40
C GLU A 392 -2.69 -15.68 -17.73
N GLY A 393 -3.98 -15.68 -18.04
CA GLY A 393 -4.75 -16.88 -18.38
C GLY A 393 -4.58 -17.37 -19.84
N SER A 394 -3.75 -16.70 -20.65
CA SER A 394 -3.60 -16.99 -22.07
C SER A 394 -2.24 -17.61 -22.42
N SER A 395 -1.83 -18.69 -21.73
CA SER A 395 -0.66 -19.49 -22.15
C SER A 395 -0.80 -19.97 -23.60
N ASP A 396 -2.05 -20.15 -24.07
CA ASP A 396 -2.40 -20.69 -25.39
C ASP A 396 -2.89 -19.58 -26.34
N PHE A 397 -2.53 -18.32 -26.09
CA PHE A 397 -2.96 -17.20 -26.92
C PHE A 397 -2.44 -17.32 -28.36
N GLU A 398 -3.38 -17.38 -29.31
CA GLU A 398 -3.11 -17.32 -30.73
C GLU A 398 -3.60 -15.98 -31.29
N PRO A 399 -2.80 -15.29 -32.16
CA PRO A 399 -3.22 -14.03 -32.77
C PRO A 399 -4.45 -14.12 -33.68
N GLN A 400 -4.78 -15.32 -34.17
CA GLN A 400 -5.99 -15.60 -34.93
C GLN A 400 -6.77 -16.73 -34.28
N VAL A 401 -8.07 -16.51 -34.14
CA VAL A 401 -9.02 -17.47 -33.51
C VAL A 401 -10.10 -17.81 -34.53
N ASN A 402 -10.29 -19.10 -34.76
CA ASN A 402 -11.32 -19.65 -35.64
C ASN A 402 -11.30 -19.11 -37.11
N SER A 403 -10.27 -18.35 -37.50
CA SER A 403 -10.19 -17.69 -38.80
C SER A 403 -9.31 -18.49 -39.76
N LYS A 404 -9.85 -18.79 -40.95
CA LYS A 404 -9.11 -19.32 -42.10
C LYS A 404 -8.94 -18.28 -43.23
N GLY A 405 -9.30 -17.02 -42.99
CA GLY A 405 -9.28 -15.94 -43.96
C GLY A 405 -9.39 -14.56 -43.30
N THR A 406 -10.12 -13.63 -43.92
CA THR A 406 -10.36 -12.31 -43.37
C THR A 406 -11.23 -12.42 -42.11
N PRO A 407 -10.80 -11.91 -40.95
CA PRO A 407 -11.54 -12.08 -39.70
C PRO A 407 -12.83 -11.26 -39.70
N LYS A 408 -13.88 -11.76 -39.04
CA LYS A 408 -15.11 -11.01 -38.77
C LYS A 408 -14.92 -9.93 -37.72
N VAL A 409 -13.97 -10.15 -36.79
CA VAL A 409 -13.66 -9.22 -35.71
C VAL A 409 -12.14 -9.02 -35.64
N ALA A 410 -11.71 -7.78 -35.60
CA ALA A 410 -10.32 -7.39 -35.34
C ALA A 410 -10.22 -6.73 -33.97
N VAL A 411 -9.35 -7.24 -33.10
CA VAL A 411 -9.13 -6.68 -31.78
C VAL A 411 -7.75 -6.05 -31.72
N LEU A 412 -7.71 -4.73 -31.55
CA LEU A 412 -6.49 -3.98 -31.33
C LEU A 412 -6.39 -3.59 -29.87
N GLY A 413 -5.25 -3.82 -29.24
CA GLY A 413 -5.12 -3.45 -27.84
C GLY A 413 -3.79 -3.83 -27.20
N ASP A 414 -3.72 -3.64 -25.89
CA ASP A 414 -2.62 -4.07 -25.06
C ASP A 414 -2.93 -5.44 -24.43
N SER A 415 -2.30 -5.75 -23.30
CA SER A 415 -2.57 -7.00 -22.58
C SER A 415 -4.04 -7.18 -22.17
N HIS A 416 -4.80 -6.09 -22.00
CA HIS A 416 -6.22 -6.14 -21.70
C HIS A 416 -7.06 -6.71 -22.84
N ALA A 417 -6.64 -6.52 -24.09
CA ALA A 417 -7.33 -7.10 -25.23
C ALA A 417 -7.30 -8.63 -25.25
N ARG A 418 -6.31 -9.27 -24.61
CA ARG A 418 -6.21 -10.73 -24.52
C ARG A 418 -7.34 -11.37 -23.74
N GLN A 419 -7.99 -10.66 -22.82
CA GLN A 419 -9.12 -11.17 -22.05
C GLN A 419 -10.31 -11.60 -22.94
N TYR A 420 -10.46 -10.97 -24.13
CA TYR A 420 -11.52 -11.28 -25.07
C TYR A 420 -11.22 -12.53 -25.92
N TRP A 421 -9.96 -12.99 -25.98
CA TRP A 421 -9.55 -14.11 -26.82
C TRP A 421 -10.32 -15.39 -26.52
N LYS A 422 -10.47 -15.73 -25.23
CA LYS A 422 -11.21 -16.93 -24.82
C LYS A 422 -12.70 -16.82 -25.20
N PHE A 423 -13.31 -15.66 -25.04
CA PHE A 423 -14.69 -15.42 -25.45
C PHE A 423 -14.91 -15.69 -26.95
N PHE A 424 -14.04 -15.20 -27.80
CA PHE A 424 -14.13 -15.43 -29.25
C PHE A 424 -13.87 -16.90 -29.61
N LYS A 425 -12.93 -17.55 -28.93
CA LYS A 425 -12.63 -18.95 -29.13
C LYS A 425 -13.81 -19.85 -28.74
N ASP A 426 -14.36 -19.67 -27.56
CA ASP A 426 -15.43 -20.49 -27.01
C ASP A 426 -16.76 -20.31 -27.76
N ASN A 427 -17.01 -19.11 -28.31
CA ASN A 427 -18.21 -18.82 -29.12
C ASN A 427 -18.02 -19.05 -30.62
N ASN A 428 -16.89 -19.63 -31.03
CA ASN A 428 -16.56 -19.95 -32.42
C ASN A 428 -16.67 -18.73 -33.37
N ILE A 429 -16.23 -17.55 -32.88
CA ILE A 429 -16.26 -16.29 -33.63
C ILE A 429 -14.88 -16.08 -34.28
N ASP A 430 -14.86 -15.80 -35.59
CA ASP A 430 -13.62 -15.47 -36.30
C ASP A 430 -13.06 -14.15 -35.84
N ALA A 431 -11.90 -14.15 -35.16
CA ALA A 431 -11.28 -12.96 -34.64
C ALA A 431 -9.76 -12.93 -34.88
N ALA A 432 -9.21 -11.77 -35.12
CA ALA A 432 -7.79 -11.53 -35.19
C ALA A 432 -7.37 -10.45 -34.19
N PHE A 433 -6.21 -10.63 -33.57
CA PHE A 433 -5.71 -9.78 -32.49
C PHE A 433 -4.38 -9.13 -32.86
N PHE A 434 -4.30 -7.83 -32.70
CA PHE A 434 -3.05 -7.09 -32.74
C PHE A 434 -2.77 -6.53 -31.33
N ILE A 435 -1.88 -7.21 -30.60
CA ILE A 435 -1.60 -6.91 -29.20
C ILE A 435 -0.24 -6.22 -29.08
N SER A 436 -0.27 -4.94 -28.70
CA SER A 436 0.92 -4.15 -28.42
C SER A 436 0.58 -2.99 -27.50
N SER A 437 1.56 -2.53 -26.72
CA SER A 437 1.41 -1.41 -25.79
C SER A 437 1.01 -0.08 -26.45
N ALA A 438 1.03 0.02 -27.76
CA ALA A 438 0.60 1.20 -28.52
C ALA A 438 -0.08 0.82 -29.84
N SER A 439 -0.88 -0.25 -29.84
CA SER A 439 -1.56 -0.75 -31.04
C SER A 439 -2.51 0.27 -31.68
N TYR A 440 -2.92 1.30 -30.93
CA TYR A 440 -3.81 2.37 -31.38
C TYR A 440 -3.09 3.67 -31.79
N CYS A 441 -1.75 3.73 -31.80
CA CYS A 441 -1.03 4.90 -32.32
C CYS A 441 -1.48 5.22 -33.74
N PHE A 442 -2.07 6.40 -33.91
CA PHE A 442 -2.81 6.78 -35.12
C PHE A 442 -1.93 7.26 -36.27
N ASN A 443 -0.77 7.85 -35.96
CA ASN A 443 0.18 8.30 -36.95
C ASN A 443 1.52 7.61 -36.80
N ASP A 444 2.15 7.29 -37.91
CA ASP A 444 3.38 6.51 -38.02
C ASP A 444 4.56 7.04 -37.18
N PHE A 445 4.51 8.29 -36.75
CA PHE A 445 5.62 8.97 -36.05
C PHE A 445 5.23 9.74 -34.80
N ASN A 446 3.94 9.84 -34.42
CA ASN A 446 3.47 10.68 -33.31
C ASN A 446 2.74 9.89 -32.23
N CYS A 447 3.24 8.69 -31.87
CA CYS A 447 2.78 8.05 -30.65
C CYS A 447 3.18 8.91 -29.45
N ARG A 448 2.23 9.59 -28.83
CA ARG A 448 2.45 10.28 -27.56
C ARG A 448 2.47 9.23 -26.44
N PHE A 449 3.63 9.00 -25.88
CA PHE A 449 3.78 8.11 -24.74
C PHE A 449 3.78 8.95 -23.47
N THR A 450 2.88 8.68 -22.55
CA THR A 450 2.89 9.28 -21.21
C THR A 450 4.12 8.85 -20.40
N LYS A 451 4.69 7.67 -20.73
CA LYS A 451 5.90 7.13 -20.07
C LYS A 451 6.91 6.65 -21.12
N PRO A 452 8.20 7.04 -21.03
CA PRO A 452 9.27 6.59 -21.95
C PRO A 452 9.38 5.07 -22.08
N MET A 453 9.08 4.34 -21.01
CA MET A 453 9.12 2.87 -20.92
C MET A 453 8.30 2.18 -22.03
N PHE A 454 7.20 2.77 -22.49
CA PHE A 454 6.37 2.16 -23.55
C PHE A 454 7.07 2.21 -24.92
N LYS A 455 7.80 3.29 -25.18
CA LYS A 455 8.64 3.40 -26.37
C LYS A 455 9.69 2.29 -26.37
N ASP A 456 10.40 2.13 -25.25
CA ASP A 456 11.46 1.12 -25.08
C ASP A 456 10.93 -0.31 -25.29
N LEU A 457 9.74 -0.63 -24.75
CA LEU A 457 9.10 -1.93 -24.94
C LEU A 457 8.74 -2.22 -26.40
N ILE A 458 8.27 -1.20 -27.15
CA ILE A 458 7.97 -1.35 -28.56
C ILE A 458 9.25 -1.52 -29.37
N GLU A 459 10.28 -0.72 -29.10
CA GLU A 459 11.59 -0.84 -29.75
C GLU A 459 12.24 -2.18 -29.46
N GLN A 460 12.11 -2.69 -28.26
CA GLN A 460 12.58 -4.03 -27.89
C GLN A 460 11.88 -5.13 -28.69
N LYS A 461 10.55 -5.04 -28.88
CA LYS A 461 9.75 -6.06 -29.55
C LYS A 461 9.86 -6.02 -31.08
N TYR A 462 9.90 -4.81 -31.66
CA TYR A 462 9.83 -4.60 -33.11
C TYR A 462 11.12 -4.02 -33.71
N GLY A 463 12.12 -3.71 -32.88
CA GLY A 463 13.39 -3.11 -33.28
C GLY A 463 13.32 -1.59 -33.54
N SER A 464 12.17 -1.06 -33.91
CA SER A 464 11.94 0.37 -34.07
C SER A 464 10.44 0.69 -34.12
N LEU A 465 10.08 1.96 -33.89
CA LEU A 465 8.70 2.46 -34.07
C LEU A 465 8.23 2.33 -35.53
N GLY A 466 9.11 2.51 -36.49
CA GLY A 466 8.78 2.34 -37.91
C GLY A 466 8.43 0.89 -38.27
N ASN A 467 9.10 -0.10 -37.70
CA ASN A 467 8.77 -1.51 -37.90
C ASN A 467 7.44 -1.88 -37.23
N PHE A 468 7.18 -1.33 -36.05
CA PHE A 468 5.89 -1.46 -35.39
C PHE A 468 4.75 -0.90 -36.25
N ALA A 469 4.90 0.32 -36.78
CA ALA A 469 3.91 0.95 -37.65
C ALA A 469 3.63 0.11 -38.90
N LYS A 470 4.68 -0.47 -39.53
CA LYS A 470 4.53 -1.38 -40.67
C LYS A 470 3.79 -2.67 -40.30
N ALA A 471 4.11 -3.27 -39.15
CA ALA A 471 3.43 -4.49 -38.68
C ALA A 471 1.94 -4.23 -38.43
N ARG A 472 1.62 -3.11 -37.80
CA ARG A 472 0.24 -2.68 -37.58
C ARG A 472 -0.50 -2.40 -38.87
N GLN A 473 0.12 -1.66 -39.80
CA GLN A 473 -0.48 -1.35 -41.10
C GLN A 473 -0.78 -2.63 -41.86
N LYS A 474 0.17 -3.57 -41.92
CA LYS A 474 -0.04 -4.89 -42.52
C LYS A 474 -1.23 -5.64 -41.90
N PHE A 475 -1.43 -5.53 -40.59
CA PHE A 475 -2.60 -6.12 -39.92
C PHE A 475 -3.89 -5.43 -40.39
N LEU A 476 -3.92 -4.10 -40.46
CA LEU A 476 -5.08 -3.32 -40.88
C LEU A 476 -5.42 -3.55 -42.38
N ASP A 477 -4.41 -3.70 -43.22
CA ASP A 477 -4.60 -3.94 -44.68
C ASP A 477 -5.22 -5.34 -44.96
N ASN A 478 -5.16 -6.27 -43.98
CA ASN A 478 -5.79 -7.56 -44.10
C ASN A 478 -7.27 -7.58 -43.66
N LEU A 479 -7.80 -6.45 -43.20
CA LEU A 479 -9.20 -6.30 -42.81
C LEU A 479 -10.03 -5.86 -44.02
N ASN A 480 -11.29 -6.26 -44.05
CA ASN A 480 -12.26 -5.79 -45.05
C ASN A 480 -13.31 -4.85 -44.44
N ASP A 481 -14.17 -4.28 -45.27
CA ASP A 481 -15.21 -3.35 -44.81
C ASP A 481 -16.25 -3.96 -43.87
N ASP A 482 -16.40 -5.31 -43.88
CA ASP A 482 -17.31 -6.05 -43.00
C ASP A 482 -16.68 -6.48 -41.68
N THR A 483 -15.37 -6.21 -41.49
CA THR A 483 -14.66 -6.59 -40.25
C THR A 483 -14.99 -5.60 -39.14
N ALA A 484 -15.58 -6.08 -38.06
CA ALA A 484 -15.80 -5.28 -36.85
C ALA A 484 -14.47 -5.04 -36.12
N VAL A 485 -14.13 -3.79 -35.82
CA VAL A 485 -12.91 -3.45 -35.10
C VAL A 485 -13.23 -3.10 -33.65
N ILE A 486 -12.58 -3.81 -32.72
CA ILE A 486 -12.66 -3.56 -31.28
C ILE A 486 -11.30 -3.03 -30.81
N ILE A 487 -11.30 -1.87 -30.18
CA ILE A 487 -10.11 -1.30 -29.53
C ILE A 487 -10.27 -1.53 -28.02
N ALA A 488 -9.42 -2.42 -27.47
CA ALA A 488 -9.46 -2.81 -26.07
C ALA A 488 -8.13 -2.47 -25.41
N GLN A 489 -8.05 -1.28 -24.83
CA GLN A 489 -6.82 -0.73 -24.31
C GLN A 489 -7.07 0.17 -23.10
N ARG A 490 -6.10 0.25 -22.18
CA ARG A 490 -6.18 1.13 -21.02
C ARG A 490 -5.81 2.56 -21.42
N PHE A 491 -6.77 3.30 -22.00
CA PHE A 491 -6.57 4.65 -22.54
C PHE A 491 -6.00 5.63 -21.50
N THR A 492 -6.45 5.59 -20.25
CA THR A 492 -5.97 6.46 -19.17
C THR A 492 -4.47 6.42 -18.95
N LEU A 493 -3.80 5.32 -19.28
CA LEU A 493 -2.34 5.20 -19.14
C LEU A 493 -1.55 5.88 -20.25
N TYR A 494 -2.18 6.06 -21.40
CA TYR A 494 -1.49 6.56 -22.59
C TYR A 494 -1.84 8.03 -22.89
N PHE A 495 -3.04 8.47 -22.46
CA PHE A 495 -3.61 9.78 -22.76
C PHE A 495 -4.25 10.44 -21.52
N GLU A 496 -3.67 10.27 -20.34
CA GLU A 496 -4.27 10.79 -19.10
C GLU A 496 -4.60 12.29 -19.19
N ASN A 497 -3.70 13.09 -19.75
CA ASN A 497 -3.94 14.53 -19.94
C ASN A 497 -4.99 14.81 -21.04
N ASP A 498 -4.91 14.11 -22.17
CA ASP A 498 -5.82 14.33 -23.29
C ASP A 498 -7.25 13.89 -22.97
N ILE A 499 -7.41 12.81 -22.15
CA ILE A 499 -8.73 12.36 -21.68
C ILE A 499 -9.29 13.32 -20.63
N ASN A 500 -8.47 13.80 -19.71
CA ASN A 500 -8.93 14.77 -18.73
C ASN A 500 -9.34 16.09 -19.37
N ASP A 501 -8.59 16.56 -20.37
CA ASP A 501 -8.94 17.74 -21.15
C ASP A 501 -10.25 17.53 -21.93
N TRP A 502 -10.43 16.35 -22.54
CA TRP A 502 -11.69 15.99 -23.21
C TRP A 502 -12.88 15.89 -22.22
N ILE A 503 -12.69 15.29 -21.03
CA ILE A 503 -13.73 15.22 -19.98
C ILE A 503 -14.12 16.63 -19.53
N GLN A 504 -13.17 17.56 -19.40
CA GLN A 504 -13.46 18.95 -19.04
C GLN A 504 -14.19 19.68 -20.17
N GLU A 505 -13.80 19.45 -21.41
CA GLU A 505 -14.48 19.99 -22.58
C GLU A 505 -15.94 19.50 -22.69
N CYS A 506 -16.17 18.20 -22.43
CA CYS A 506 -17.51 17.62 -22.40
C CYS A 506 -18.37 18.17 -21.25
N LYS A 507 -17.77 18.42 -20.08
CA LYS A 507 -18.48 19.07 -18.96
C LYS A 507 -18.91 20.50 -19.26
N GLN A 508 -18.09 21.23 -20.04
CA GLN A 508 -18.40 22.59 -20.48
C GLN A 508 -19.40 22.63 -21.63
N ASN A 509 -19.42 21.58 -22.45
CA ASN A 509 -20.31 21.47 -23.61
C ASN A 509 -20.93 20.07 -23.73
N PRO A 510 -22.04 19.81 -23.00
CA PRO A 510 -22.71 18.52 -22.96
C PRO A 510 -23.14 17.95 -24.32
N SER A 511 -23.32 18.80 -25.33
CA SER A 511 -23.67 18.36 -26.69
C SER A 511 -22.58 17.54 -27.38
N LEU A 512 -21.34 17.58 -26.88
CA LEU A 512 -20.23 16.74 -27.35
C LEU A 512 -20.42 15.26 -27.02
N TYR A 513 -21.20 14.91 -25.98
CA TYR A 513 -21.58 13.52 -25.71
C TYR A 513 -22.57 12.96 -26.74
N GLU A 514 -23.40 13.83 -27.32
CA GLU A 514 -24.41 13.44 -28.32
C GLU A 514 -23.82 13.39 -29.73
N ASN A 515 -22.77 14.17 -30.00
CA ASN A 515 -22.14 14.24 -31.31
C ASN A 515 -20.62 14.43 -31.18
N PRO A 516 -19.83 13.36 -30.92
CA PRO A 516 -18.40 13.42 -30.66
C PRO A 516 -17.55 13.85 -31.84
N GLN A 517 -18.10 14.03 -33.07
CA GLN A 517 -17.36 14.38 -34.31
C GLN A 517 -16.62 15.72 -34.26
N ASN A 518 -16.86 16.53 -33.23
CA ASN A 518 -16.22 17.85 -33.07
C ASN A 518 -15.18 17.91 -31.94
N SER A 519 -14.87 16.78 -31.26
CA SER A 519 -13.91 16.76 -30.16
C SER A 519 -12.46 16.61 -30.66
N LEU A 520 -11.48 17.02 -29.82
CA LEU A 520 -10.05 16.84 -30.10
C LEU A 520 -9.68 15.36 -30.31
N LEU A 521 -10.36 14.45 -29.57
CA LEU A 521 -10.19 13.01 -29.70
C LEU A 521 -10.62 12.49 -31.07
N ASP A 522 -11.64 13.09 -31.68
CA ASP A 522 -12.20 12.70 -32.98
C ASP A 522 -11.28 13.07 -34.17
N LYS A 523 -10.50 14.14 -34.04
CA LYS A 523 -9.51 14.50 -35.09
C LYS A 523 -8.43 13.43 -35.19
N ASP A 524 -8.04 12.83 -34.11
CA ASP A 524 -7.02 11.79 -34.08
C ASP A 524 -7.61 10.41 -34.45
N LEU A 525 -8.81 10.07 -33.97
CA LEU A 525 -9.55 8.86 -34.37
C LEU A 525 -10.01 8.92 -35.82
N GLY A 526 -10.50 10.07 -36.28
CA GLY A 526 -10.96 10.28 -37.66
C GLY A 526 -9.85 10.09 -38.69
N SER A 527 -8.59 10.38 -38.36
CA SER A 527 -7.44 10.17 -39.26
C SER A 527 -7.15 8.68 -39.54
N LEU A 528 -7.53 7.78 -38.61
CA LEU A 528 -7.39 6.32 -38.72
C LEU A 528 -8.39 5.72 -39.72
N PHE A 529 -9.59 6.28 -39.78
CA PHE A 529 -10.71 5.75 -40.57
C PHE A 529 -10.89 6.44 -41.92
N ASN A 530 -10.37 7.66 -42.09
CA ASN A 530 -10.51 8.42 -43.35
C ASN A 530 -9.62 7.94 -44.50
N LYS A 531 -8.70 7.01 -44.31
CA LYS A 531 -7.89 6.42 -45.39
C LYS A 531 -8.62 5.35 -46.20
N ASN A 532 -9.70 4.78 -45.69
CA ASN A 532 -10.55 3.83 -46.46
C ASN A 532 -11.81 4.55 -46.95
N LYS A 533 -11.74 5.12 -48.13
CA LYS A 533 -12.86 5.78 -48.81
C LYS A 533 -13.93 4.75 -49.18
N GLY A 534 -15.09 4.80 -48.56
CA GLY A 534 -16.26 4.09 -49.08
C GLY A 534 -17.44 3.91 -48.16
N SER A 535 -17.29 3.82 -46.86
CA SER A 535 -18.39 3.55 -45.92
C SER A 535 -18.62 4.69 -44.94
N SER A 536 -19.88 4.96 -44.61
CA SER A 536 -20.25 6.10 -43.76
C SER A 536 -19.64 5.99 -42.36
N PRO A 537 -18.90 7.01 -41.88
CA PRO A 537 -18.16 7.01 -40.63
C PRO A 537 -19.06 6.89 -39.39
N ASN A 538 -20.33 7.18 -39.51
CA ASN A 538 -21.23 7.40 -38.38
C ASN A 538 -21.62 6.13 -37.60
N LEU A 539 -21.50 4.95 -38.20
CA LEU A 539 -21.92 3.69 -37.52
C LEU A 539 -20.83 3.14 -36.59
N TRP A 540 -19.58 3.51 -36.77
CA TRP A 540 -18.41 2.98 -36.09
C TRP A 540 -18.06 3.74 -34.81
N LEU A 541 -18.14 5.07 -34.84
CA LEU A 541 -17.85 5.93 -33.69
C LEU A 541 -18.82 5.68 -32.51
N THR A 542 -20.09 5.44 -32.79
CA THR A 542 -21.10 5.15 -31.75
C THR A 542 -20.83 3.82 -31.02
N LYS A 543 -20.27 2.81 -31.70
CA LYS A 543 -19.92 1.52 -31.10
C LYS A 543 -18.62 1.57 -30.29
N ILE A 544 -17.66 2.38 -30.69
CA ILE A 544 -16.39 2.58 -29.97
C ILE A 544 -16.62 3.38 -28.68
N LEU A 545 -17.45 4.43 -28.73
CA LEU A 545 -17.78 5.22 -27.53
C LEU A 545 -18.53 4.40 -26.49
N TYR A 546 -19.41 3.48 -26.89
CA TYR A 546 -20.15 2.62 -25.96
C TYR A 546 -19.26 1.66 -25.17
N LEU A 547 -18.14 1.22 -25.75
CA LEU A 547 -17.14 0.37 -25.07
C LEU A 547 -16.22 1.17 -24.13
N ILE A 548 -15.93 2.43 -24.42
CA ILE A 548 -15.14 3.31 -23.54
C ILE A 548 -15.95 3.68 -22.28
N LEU A 549 -17.26 3.91 -22.41
CA LEU A 549 -18.16 4.27 -21.30
C LEU A 549 -18.51 3.10 -20.36
N LEU A 550 -18.40 1.86 -20.81
CA LEU A 550 -18.67 0.66 -20.00
C LEU A 550 -17.49 0.29 -19.06
N TYR A 551 -16.34 0.95 -19.19
CA TYR A 551 -15.11 0.67 -18.42
C TYR A 551 -14.70 1.81 -17.46
N GLN A 552 -15.49 2.87 -17.33
CA GLN A 552 -15.42 3.84 -16.21
C GLN A 552 -16.36 3.44 -15.09
#